data_be65db8a24762783510d123bf88da256
#
_entry.id   be65db8a24762783510d123bf88da256
#
_cell.length_a   1.000
_cell.length_b   1.000
_cell.length_c   1.000
_cell.angle_alpha   90.00
_cell.angle_beta   90.00
_cell.angle_gamma   90.00
#
_symmetry.space_group_name_H-M   'P 1'
#
loop_
_entity.id
_entity.type
_entity.pdbx_description
1 polymer ?
#
loop_
_entity_poly.entity_id
_entity_poly.type
_entity_poly.pdbx_seq_one_letter_code
_entity_poly.pdbx_strand_id
1 'polypeptide(L)'
;SEIENIVQQNNTALIWGTNFSVGVQIFNRVARLAAELAARFDDYDLAIHELHHTRKRDSPSGTALTLAEMVQEILPRKTTFLTDASQGRISPEALHISSTRIGEVPGTHTLYLDALPDTIEITHRARNRSG
;
A
#
# COMPACT_ATOMS: atom_id res chain seq x y z
N SER A 1 -15.47 -3.10 -22.42
CA SER A 1 -14.71 -1.90 -22.81
C SER A 1 -14.17 -2.05 -24.23
N GLU A 2 -13.70 -0.97 -24.82
CA GLU A 2 -13.04 -0.99 -26.14
C GLU A 2 -11.81 -1.92 -26.12
N ILE A 3 -11.04 -1.89 -25.06
CA ILE A 3 -9.86 -2.75 -24.86
C ILE A 3 -10.26 -4.22 -24.82
N GLU A 4 -11.31 -4.57 -24.08
CA GLU A 4 -11.82 -5.95 -24.03
C GLU A 4 -12.24 -6.46 -25.39
N ASN A 5 -12.90 -5.64 -26.19
CA ASN A 5 -13.31 -5.99 -27.53
C ASN A 5 -12.09 -6.26 -28.44
N ILE A 6 -11.06 -5.42 -28.38
CA ILE A 6 -9.82 -5.59 -29.16
C ILE A 6 -9.12 -6.90 -28.76
N VAL A 7 -9.04 -7.21 -27.47
CA VAL A 7 -8.41 -8.44 -26.96
C VAL A 7 -9.14 -9.67 -27.47
N GLN A 8 -10.48 -9.67 -27.41
CA GLN A 8 -11.31 -10.77 -27.89
C GLN A 8 -11.20 -10.96 -29.40
N GLN A 9 -11.27 -9.88 -30.17
CA GLN A 9 -11.21 -9.94 -31.64
C GLN A 9 -9.87 -10.46 -32.17
N ASN A 10 -8.78 -10.22 -31.46
CA ASN A 10 -7.44 -10.63 -31.87
C ASN A 10 -6.98 -11.94 -31.20
N ASN A 11 -7.82 -12.60 -30.43
CA ASN A 11 -7.50 -13.83 -29.69
C ASN A 11 -6.21 -13.72 -28.91
N THR A 12 -6.06 -12.60 -28.20
CA THR A 12 -4.90 -12.27 -27.37
C THR A 12 -5.32 -12.20 -25.90
N ALA A 13 -4.37 -11.98 -25.01
CA ALA A 13 -4.63 -11.73 -23.60
C ALA A 13 -4.02 -10.40 -23.17
N LEU A 14 -4.74 -9.65 -22.37
CA LEU A 14 -4.23 -8.45 -21.72
C LEU A 14 -4.10 -8.70 -20.22
N ILE A 15 -2.89 -8.53 -19.69
CA ILE A 15 -2.63 -8.53 -18.24
C ILE A 15 -2.45 -7.08 -17.82
N TRP A 16 -3.25 -6.67 -16.85
CA TRP A 16 -3.21 -5.32 -16.32
C TRP A 16 -3.04 -5.32 -14.80
N GLY A 17 -2.25 -4.37 -14.28
CA GLY A 17 -2.04 -4.22 -12.84
C GLY A 17 -1.11 -3.06 -12.52
N THR A 18 -1.13 -2.61 -11.27
CA THR A 18 -0.29 -1.51 -10.78
C THR A 18 1.16 -1.94 -10.56
N ASN A 19 1.39 -3.23 -10.37
CA ASN A 19 2.72 -3.81 -10.21
C ASN A 19 2.69 -5.30 -10.52
N PHE A 20 3.63 -5.76 -11.34
CA PHE A 20 3.77 -7.17 -11.75
C PHE A 20 4.86 -7.91 -10.97
N SER A 21 5.54 -7.27 -10.01
CA SER A 21 6.55 -7.91 -9.17
C SER A 21 5.93 -9.03 -8.34
N VAL A 22 6.51 -10.21 -8.41
CA VAL A 22 6.13 -11.36 -7.56
C VAL A 22 6.30 -11.00 -6.08
N GLY A 23 7.38 -10.31 -5.73
CA GLY A 23 7.65 -9.87 -4.36
C GLY A 23 6.57 -8.94 -3.82
N VAL A 24 6.10 -8.00 -4.62
CA VAL A 24 5.00 -7.11 -4.24
C VAL A 24 3.70 -7.89 -4.06
N GLN A 25 3.42 -8.88 -4.92
CA GLN A 25 2.22 -9.72 -4.76
C GLN A 25 2.26 -10.56 -3.48
N ILE A 26 3.41 -11.11 -3.14
CA ILE A 26 3.61 -11.81 -1.86
C ILE A 26 3.42 -10.84 -0.69
N PHE A 27 4.06 -9.67 -0.75
CA PHE A 27 3.92 -8.64 0.25
C PHE A 27 2.46 -8.25 0.48
N ASN A 28 1.72 -8.01 -0.59
CA ASN A 28 0.30 -7.64 -0.50
C ASN A 28 -0.54 -8.74 0.18
N ARG A 29 -0.26 -9.99 -0.09
CA ARG A 29 -0.96 -11.12 0.56
C ARG A 29 -0.62 -11.24 2.04
N VAL A 30 0.64 -11.08 2.40
CA VAL A 30 1.08 -11.09 3.80
C VAL A 30 0.48 -9.89 4.55
N ALA A 31 0.51 -8.71 3.95
CA ALA A 31 -0.09 -7.50 4.51
C ALA A 31 -1.61 -7.66 4.71
N ARG A 32 -2.31 -8.26 3.74
CA ARG A 32 -3.74 -8.55 3.86
C ARG A 32 -4.03 -9.48 5.04
N LEU A 33 -3.30 -10.57 5.17
CA LEU A 33 -3.47 -11.49 6.29
C LEU A 33 -3.23 -10.79 7.63
N ALA A 34 -2.17 -10.00 7.73
CA ALA A 34 -1.87 -9.24 8.94
C ALA A 34 -3.00 -8.26 9.29
N ALA A 35 -3.52 -7.52 8.31
CA ALA A 35 -4.65 -6.61 8.50
C ALA A 35 -5.91 -7.36 8.94
N GLU A 36 -6.22 -8.52 8.35
CA GLU A 36 -7.36 -9.37 8.71
C GLU A 36 -7.25 -9.86 10.16
N LEU A 37 -6.06 -10.26 10.58
CA LEU A 37 -5.81 -10.68 11.97
C LEU A 37 -5.94 -9.50 12.93
N ALA A 38 -5.35 -8.35 12.62
CA ALA A 38 -5.42 -7.13 13.44
C ALA A 38 -6.85 -6.59 13.54
N ALA A 39 -7.67 -6.77 12.51
CA ALA A 39 -9.08 -6.33 12.51
C ALA A 39 -9.92 -6.99 13.61
N ARG A 40 -9.47 -8.11 14.17
CA ARG A 40 -10.12 -8.80 15.30
C ARG A 40 -9.87 -8.11 16.64
N PHE A 41 -8.96 -7.13 16.68
CA PHE A 41 -8.53 -6.44 17.89
C PHE A 41 -8.68 -4.94 17.68
N ASP A 42 -9.54 -4.30 18.44
CA ASP A 42 -9.90 -2.87 18.26
C ASP A 42 -8.75 -1.90 18.61
N ASP A 43 -7.77 -2.37 19.36
CA ASP A 43 -6.63 -1.56 19.81
C ASP A 43 -5.48 -1.47 18.81
N TYR A 44 -5.47 -2.27 17.74
CA TYR A 44 -4.47 -2.13 16.70
C TYR A 44 -4.80 -0.98 15.76
N ASP A 45 -3.89 -0.03 15.65
CA ASP A 45 -3.88 1.02 14.64
C ASP A 45 -2.96 0.63 13.48
N LEU A 46 -3.27 1.10 12.28
CA LEU A 46 -2.50 0.79 11.09
C LEU A 46 -2.08 2.09 10.40
N ALA A 47 -0.87 2.07 9.85
CA ALA A 47 -0.34 3.14 9.01
C ALA A 47 0.52 2.56 7.88
N ILE A 48 0.74 3.34 6.84
CA ILE A 48 1.54 2.96 5.68
C ILE A 48 2.62 4.00 5.47
N HIS A 49 3.84 3.54 5.18
CA HIS A 49 4.93 4.41 4.75
C HIS A 49 5.55 3.88 3.46
N GLU A 50 5.89 4.80 2.56
CA GLU A 50 6.60 4.44 1.33
C GLU A 50 7.78 5.36 1.06
N LEU A 51 8.81 4.81 0.44
CA LEU A 51 10.07 5.45 0.16
C LEU A 51 10.43 5.22 -1.31
N HIS A 52 10.67 6.31 -2.05
CA HIS A 52 11.07 6.26 -3.45
C HIS A 52 12.14 7.31 -3.78
N HIS A 53 12.73 7.19 -4.95
CA HIS A 53 13.71 8.15 -5.47
C HIS A 53 13.09 9.55 -5.67
N THR A 54 13.96 10.56 -5.72
CA THR A 54 13.55 11.98 -5.78
C THR A 54 12.83 12.37 -7.07
N ARG A 55 12.92 11.56 -8.15
CA ARG A 55 12.28 11.82 -9.43
C ARG A 55 10.85 11.28 -9.55
N LYS A 56 10.38 10.54 -8.54
CA LYS A 56 9.00 10.03 -8.55
C LYS A 56 8.01 11.16 -8.32
N ARG A 57 7.10 11.36 -9.28
CA ARG A 57 6.16 12.49 -9.28
C ARG A 57 4.91 12.24 -8.46
N ASP A 58 4.34 11.03 -8.56
CA ASP A 58 3.15 10.66 -7.81
C ASP A 58 3.50 10.39 -6.34
N SER A 59 2.68 10.90 -5.44
CA SER A 59 2.82 10.72 -4.00
C SER A 59 1.43 10.80 -3.35
N PRO A 60 0.97 9.75 -2.66
CA PRO A 60 1.62 8.45 -2.48
C PRO A 60 1.74 7.65 -3.79
N SER A 61 2.59 6.61 -3.77
CA SER A 61 2.75 5.69 -4.90
C SER A 61 1.48 4.87 -5.15
N GLY A 62 1.32 4.36 -6.39
CA GLY A 62 0.21 3.47 -6.72
C GLY A 62 0.15 2.23 -5.83
N THR A 63 1.30 1.64 -5.52
CA THR A 63 1.39 0.49 -4.60
C THR A 63 0.93 0.85 -3.19
N ALA A 64 1.30 2.02 -2.67
CA ALA A 64 0.86 2.48 -1.36
C ALA A 64 -0.66 2.71 -1.33
N LEU A 65 -1.23 3.29 -2.37
CA LEU A 65 -2.68 3.49 -2.46
C LEU A 65 -3.44 2.17 -2.57
N THR A 66 -2.95 1.21 -3.35
CA THR A 66 -3.53 -0.13 -3.42
C THR A 66 -3.52 -0.83 -2.06
N LEU A 67 -2.42 -0.70 -1.32
CA LEU A 67 -2.31 -1.22 0.04
C LEU A 67 -3.31 -0.53 0.98
N ALA A 68 -3.45 0.79 0.86
CA ALA A 68 -4.39 1.57 1.68
C ALA A 68 -5.86 1.19 1.40
N GLU A 69 -6.22 1.00 0.15
CA GLU A 69 -7.57 0.54 -0.24
C GLU A 69 -7.87 -0.84 0.34
N MET A 70 -6.91 -1.75 0.30
CA MET A 70 -7.03 -3.07 0.91
C MET A 70 -7.23 -2.98 2.42
N VAL A 71 -6.46 -2.15 3.11
CA VAL A 71 -6.61 -1.93 4.56
C VAL A 71 -7.99 -1.36 4.88
N GLN A 72 -8.45 -0.37 4.13
CA GLN A 72 -9.77 0.23 4.33
C GLN A 72 -10.90 -0.78 4.13
N GLU A 73 -10.80 -1.66 3.14
CA GLU A 73 -11.75 -2.73 2.89
C GLU A 73 -11.87 -3.69 4.10
N ILE A 74 -10.74 -4.01 4.74
CA ILE A 74 -10.66 -4.94 5.87
C ILE A 74 -11.02 -4.26 7.20
N LEU A 75 -10.60 -3.01 7.37
CA LEU A 75 -10.87 -2.20 8.56
C LEU A 75 -11.81 -1.04 8.21
N PRO A 76 -13.14 -1.25 8.23
CA PRO A 76 -14.10 -0.20 7.89
C PRO A 76 -14.07 1.00 8.85
N ARG A 77 -13.44 0.87 10.02
CA ARG A 77 -13.20 2.00 10.93
C ARG A 77 -12.22 3.03 10.37
N LYS A 78 -11.40 2.66 9.37
CA LYS A 78 -10.56 3.58 8.61
C LYS A 78 -11.36 4.16 7.44
N THR A 79 -11.99 5.29 7.65
CA THR A 79 -12.92 5.89 6.69
C THR A 79 -12.29 6.90 5.75
N THR A 80 -11.10 7.42 6.11
CA THR A 80 -10.39 8.44 5.32
C THR A 80 -8.91 8.11 5.19
N PHE A 81 -8.28 8.64 4.14
CA PHE A 81 -6.82 8.61 3.97
C PHE A 81 -6.24 9.97 4.33
N LEU A 82 -5.19 9.99 5.14
CA LEU A 82 -4.37 11.17 5.39
C LEU A 82 -3.05 10.99 4.62
N THR A 83 -2.86 11.74 3.57
CA THR A 83 -1.68 11.64 2.69
C THR A 83 -0.70 12.79 2.83
N ASP A 84 -1.14 13.87 3.45
CA ASP A 84 -0.30 15.03 3.76
C ASP A 84 0.36 14.91 5.13
N ALA A 85 1.28 15.80 5.42
CA ALA A 85 1.86 15.90 6.75
C ALA A 85 0.77 16.19 7.79
N SER A 86 0.80 15.46 8.90
CA SER A 86 -0.18 15.67 9.96
C SER A 86 0.01 17.03 10.65
N GLN A 87 -1.11 17.71 10.91
CA GLN A 87 -1.18 18.96 11.64
C GLN A 87 -1.82 18.69 13.03
N GLY A 88 -1.00 18.30 14.00
CA GLY A 88 -1.49 17.92 15.33
C GLY A 88 -1.90 16.45 15.41
N ARG A 89 -2.97 16.17 16.17
CA ARG A 89 -3.44 14.80 16.37
C ARG A 89 -4.14 14.27 15.14
N ILE A 90 -3.86 12.99 14.81
CA ILE A 90 -4.52 12.28 13.70
C ILE A 90 -5.81 11.65 14.23
N SER A 91 -6.90 11.81 13.49
CA SER A 91 -8.18 11.16 13.80
C SER A 91 -8.01 9.63 13.76
N PRO A 92 -8.63 8.88 14.71
CA PRO A 92 -8.60 7.41 14.68
C PRO A 92 -9.17 6.79 13.40
N GLU A 93 -10.07 7.49 12.72
CA GLU A 93 -10.65 7.03 11.44
C GLU A 93 -9.73 7.28 10.24
N ALA A 94 -8.65 8.04 10.39
CA ALA A 94 -7.72 8.30 9.31
C ALA A 94 -6.66 7.20 9.19
N LEU A 95 -6.51 6.64 8.00
CA LEU A 95 -5.35 5.82 7.66
C LEU A 95 -4.24 6.75 7.17
N HIS A 96 -3.16 6.88 7.94
CA HIS A 96 -2.03 7.70 7.57
C HIS A 96 -1.15 6.98 6.55
N ILE A 97 -0.91 7.63 5.42
CA ILE A 97 -0.05 7.15 4.34
C ILE A 97 1.02 8.21 4.14
N SER A 98 2.21 7.94 4.62
CA SER A 98 3.34 8.87 4.52
C SER A 98 4.29 8.48 3.40
N SER A 99 4.89 9.49 2.77
CA SER A 99 5.78 9.31 1.62
C SER A 99 7.07 10.07 1.84
N THR A 100 8.19 9.42 1.57
CA THR A 100 9.51 10.07 1.58
C THR A 100 10.17 9.89 0.22
N ARG A 101 10.84 10.93 -0.25
CA ARG A 101 11.61 10.95 -1.50
C ARG A 101 13.07 11.18 -1.17
N ILE A 102 13.92 10.22 -1.56
CA ILE A 102 15.36 10.27 -1.26
C ILE A 102 16.15 9.51 -2.33
N GLY A 103 17.19 10.13 -2.84
CA GLY A 103 18.20 9.50 -3.68
C GLY A 103 17.65 8.66 -4.83
N GLU A 104 18.09 7.43 -4.90
CA GLU A 104 17.81 6.48 -5.98
C GLU A 104 16.98 5.27 -5.52
N VAL A 105 16.30 5.36 -4.38
CA VAL A 105 15.52 4.25 -3.83
C VAL A 105 14.47 3.74 -4.84
N PRO A 106 14.54 2.47 -5.25
CA PRO A 106 13.61 1.93 -6.24
C PRO A 106 12.16 1.86 -5.75
N GLY A 107 11.98 1.60 -4.47
CA GLY A 107 10.70 1.54 -3.80
C GLY A 107 10.74 0.66 -2.57
N THR A 108 10.25 1.20 -1.45
CA THR A 108 10.07 0.49 -0.19
C THR A 108 8.68 0.80 0.34
N HIS A 109 7.95 -0.22 0.74
CA HIS A 109 6.62 -0.07 1.32
C HIS A 109 6.55 -0.80 2.64
N THR A 110 6.01 -0.16 3.66
CA THR A 110 5.86 -0.73 4.99
C THR A 110 4.42 -0.56 5.47
N LEU A 111 3.82 -1.64 5.93
CA LEU A 111 2.59 -1.62 6.72
C LEU A 111 2.98 -1.74 8.19
N TYR A 112 2.55 -0.78 8.99
CA TYR A 112 2.68 -0.78 10.44
C TYR A 112 1.36 -1.19 11.08
N LEU A 113 1.46 -2.04 12.11
CA LEU A 113 0.35 -2.39 12.99
C LEU A 113 0.84 -2.13 14.41
N ASP A 114 0.22 -1.20 15.11
CA ASP A 114 0.66 -0.78 16.42
C ASP A 114 -0.44 -0.88 17.47
N ALA A 115 -0.10 -1.45 18.62
CA ALA A 115 -0.91 -1.49 19.80
C ALA A 115 -0.03 -1.22 21.01
N LEU A 116 -0.61 -1.04 22.19
CA LEU A 116 0.15 -0.68 23.39
C LEU A 116 1.33 -1.63 23.70
N PRO A 117 1.19 -2.97 23.57
CA PRO A 117 2.29 -3.88 23.90
C PRO A 117 3.38 -3.96 22.84
N ASP A 118 3.06 -3.74 21.54
CA ASP A 118 4.00 -4.00 20.46
C ASP A 118 3.65 -3.28 19.15
N THR A 119 4.63 -3.23 18.27
CA THR A 119 4.48 -2.80 16.88
C THR A 119 4.92 -3.93 15.96
N ILE A 120 4.14 -4.21 14.94
CA ILE A 120 4.48 -5.14 13.86
C ILE A 120 4.74 -4.35 12.60
N GLU A 121 5.84 -4.65 11.93
CA GLU A 121 6.21 -4.03 10.65
C GLU A 121 6.30 -5.10 9.58
N ILE A 122 5.67 -4.85 8.43
CA ILE A 122 5.78 -5.71 7.25
C ILE A 122 6.31 -4.84 6.12
N THR A 123 7.49 -5.16 5.64
CA THR A 123 8.21 -4.33 4.67
C THR A 123 8.59 -5.12 3.42
N HIS A 124 8.29 -4.53 2.27
CA HIS A 124 8.84 -4.92 0.98
C HIS A 124 9.83 -3.86 0.51
N ARG A 125 11.03 -4.30 0.12
CA ARG A 125 12.07 -3.43 -0.41
C ARG A 125 12.52 -3.95 -1.77
N ALA A 126 12.25 -3.19 -2.82
CA ALA A 126 12.80 -3.48 -4.13
C ALA A 126 14.30 -3.17 -4.17
N ARG A 127 15.07 -4.01 -4.85
CA ARG A 127 16.52 -3.78 -5.06
C ARG A 127 16.79 -3.03 -6.37
N ASN A 128 15.88 -3.15 -7.32
CA ASN A 128 15.93 -2.48 -8.62
C ASN A 128 14.51 -2.34 -9.17
N ARG A 129 14.38 -1.78 -10.39
CA ARG A 129 13.09 -1.54 -11.03
C ARG A 129 12.58 -2.70 -11.90
N SER A 130 13.30 -3.81 -11.96
CA SER A 130 13.00 -4.97 -12.83
C SER A 130 12.21 -6.06 -12.10
N GLY A 131 11.22 -5.66 -11.34
CA GLY A 131 10.33 -6.59 -10.63
C GLY A 131 9.03 -6.88 -11.36
#